data_d66675d192e80af4b8b8eb0e808abe56
#
_entry.id   d66675d192e80af4b8b8eb0e808abe56
#
_cell.length_a   1.000
_cell.length_b   1.000
_cell.length_c   1.000
_cell.angle_alpha   90.00
_cell.angle_beta   90.00
_cell.angle_gamma   90.00
#
_symmetry.space_group_name_H-M   'P 1'
#
loop_
_entity.id
_entity.type
_entity.pdbx_description
1 polymer ?
#
loop_
_entity_poly.entity_id
_entity_poly.type
_entity_poly.pdbx_seq_one_letter_code
_entity_poly.pdbx_strand_id
1 'polypeptide(L)'
;VKDVMQTGTKIPLVNLKSKLKDAVKEINKKNLGLTLIVDENRKVKGILTDGDIRRYLNKTTDISDTYTYECMTTNPQTIDEESLAIRALEIMEKMEITCLVILNKDKTPKGIVHLHDLLGKKDFKVEY
;
A
#
# COMPACT_ATOMS: atom_id res chain seq x y z
N VAL A 1 -9.80 3.68 12.65
CA VAL A 1 -8.75 3.15 11.75
C VAL A 1 -7.46 2.88 12.51
N LYS A 2 -7.07 3.76 13.42
CA LYS A 2 -5.80 3.60 14.14
C LYS A 2 -5.69 2.28 14.93
N ASP A 3 -6.81 1.72 15.33
CA ASP A 3 -6.82 0.47 16.11
C ASP A 3 -6.57 -0.78 15.26
N VAL A 4 -6.71 -0.67 13.97
CA VAL A 4 -6.57 -1.81 13.04
C VAL A 4 -5.46 -1.61 12.01
N MET A 5 -4.93 -0.41 11.84
CA MET A 5 -3.88 -0.16 10.87
C MET A 5 -2.57 -0.85 11.26
N GLN A 6 -1.80 -1.22 10.27
CA GLN A 6 -0.45 -1.75 10.46
C GLN A 6 0.53 -0.61 10.56
N THR A 7 1.52 -0.73 11.43
CA THR A 7 2.48 0.33 11.73
C THR A 7 3.90 -0.22 11.78
N GLY A 8 4.88 0.69 11.83
CA GLY A 8 6.28 0.33 12.01
C GLY A 8 6.79 -0.58 10.92
N THR A 9 7.47 -1.63 11.30
CA THR A 9 8.11 -2.56 10.36
C THR A 9 7.13 -3.39 9.55
N LYS A 10 5.85 -3.38 9.90
CA LYS A 10 4.83 -4.07 9.12
C LYS A 10 4.43 -3.32 7.85
N ILE A 11 4.76 -2.02 7.77
CA ILE A 11 4.47 -1.22 6.59
C ILE A 11 5.47 -1.58 5.50
N PRO A 12 5.03 -2.08 4.33
CA PRO A 12 5.95 -2.34 3.23
C PRO A 12 6.44 -1.02 2.61
N LEU A 13 7.75 -0.86 2.52
CA LEU A 13 8.38 0.36 2.01
C LEU A 13 9.55 0.02 1.10
N VAL A 14 9.64 0.72 -0.02
CA VAL A 14 10.86 0.75 -0.84
C VAL A 14 11.12 2.18 -1.29
N ASN A 15 12.36 2.45 -1.69
CA ASN A 15 12.76 3.78 -2.17
C ASN A 15 12.41 3.95 -3.65
N LEU A 16 12.13 5.20 -4.05
CA LEU A 16 11.90 5.59 -5.44
C LEU A 16 12.96 5.02 -6.40
N LYS A 17 14.20 5.02 -5.96
CA LYS A 17 15.37 4.62 -6.76
C LYS A 17 15.68 3.14 -6.65
N SER A 18 14.88 2.40 -5.90
CA SER A 18 15.01 0.95 -5.83
C SER A 18 14.58 0.31 -7.15
N LYS A 19 15.16 -0.81 -7.48
CA LYS A 19 14.77 -1.59 -8.64
C LYS A 19 13.43 -2.25 -8.40
N LEU A 20 12.67 -2.48 -9.46
CA LEU A 20 11.38 -3.13 -9.37
C LEU A 20 11.48 -4.51 -8.69
N LYS A 21 12.55 -5.24 -8.94
CA LYS A 21 12.77 -6.55 -8.29
C LYS A 21 12.81 -6.45 -6.77
N ASP A 22 13.34 -5.35 -6.22
CA ASP A 22 13.40 -5.15 -4.78
C ASP A 22 12.01 -4.86 -4.22
N ALA A 23 11.18 -4.13 -4.98
CA ALA A 23 9.79 -3.90 -4.61
C ALA A 23 9.00 -5.20 -4.60
N VAL A 24 9.22 -6.08 -5.57
CA VAL A 24 8.57 -7.38 -5.59
C VAL A 24 8.93 -8.19 -4.36
N LYS A 25 10.21 -8.18 -3.94
CA LYS A 25 10.64 -8.86 -2.72
C LYS A 25 9.94 -8.29 -1.48
N GLU A 26 9.81 -6.99 -1.38
CA GLU A 26 9.14 -6.35 -0.25
C GLU A 26 7.66 -6.69 -0.22
N ILE A 27 6.99 -6.66 -1.38
CA ILE A 27 5.57 -7.05 -1.49
C ILE A 27 5.37 -8.48 -1.00
N ASN A 28 6.23 -9.40 -1.44
CA ASN A 28 6.13 -10.80 -1.03
C ASN A 28 6.41 -10.98 0.45
N LYS A 29 7.39 -10.25 0.99
CA LYS A 29 7.77 -10.34 2.40
C LYS A 29 6.65 -9.89 3.32
N LYS A 30 5.99 -8.77 3.00
CA LYS A 30 4.96 -8.19 3.86
C LYS A 30 3.58 -8.76 3.59
N ASN A 31 3.39 -9.38 2.43
CA ASN A 31 2.19 -10.14 2.08
C ASN A 31 0.88 -9.33 2.07
N LEU A 32 0.95 -8.08 1.65
CA LEU A 32 -0.23 -7.22 1.49
C LEU A 32 -0.58 -6.96 0.03
N GLY A 33 0.20 -7.50 -0.91
CA GLY A 33 -0.03 -7.30 -2.34
C GLY A 33 0.38 -5.92 -2.84
N LEU A 34 1.15 -5.17 -2.04
CA LEU A 34 1.56 -3.81 -2.37
C LEU A 34 2.78 -3.39 -1.56
N THR A 35 3.40 -2.29 -1.98
CA THR A 35 4.39 -1.57 -1.17
C THR A 35 4.24 -0.07 -1.41
N LEU A 36 4.54 0.70 -0.37
CA LEU A 36 4.65 2.15 -0.50
C LEU A 36 6.02 2.51 -1.06
N ILE A 37 6.05 3.59 -1.84
CA ILE A 37 7.28 4.12 -2.42
C ILE A 37 7.58 5.44 -1.74
N VAL A 38 8.77 5.55 -1.16
CA VAL A 38 9.17 6.74 -0.41
C VAL A 38 10.45 7.33 -0.99
N ASP A 39 10.67 8.62 -0.73
CA ASP A 39 11.93 9.27 -1.05
C ASP A 39 12.95 9.11 0.09
N GLU A 40 14.10 9.75 -0.03
CA GLU A 40 15.17 9.69 0.97
C GLU A 40 14.78 10.27 2.33
N ASN A 41 13.75 11.10 2.37
CA ASN A 41 13.21 11.68 3.59
C ASN A 41 12.02 10.90 4.13
N ARG A 42 11.77 9.69 3.62
CA ARG A 42 10.66 8.80 3.96
C ARG A 42 9.29 9.38 3.63
N LYS A 43 9.22 10.38 2.77
CA LYS A 43 7.92 10.91 2.32
C LYS A 43 7.33 9.97 1.27
N VAL A 44 6.05 9.68 1.41
CA VAL A 44 5.34 8.79 0.49
C VAL A 44 5.15 9.49 -0.85
N LYS A 45 5.66 8.88 -1.91
CA LYS A 45 5.55 9.39 -3.28
C LYS A 45 4.60 8.59 -4.12
N GLY A 46 4.34 7.36 -3.76
CA GLY A 46 3.45 6.51 -4.53
C GLY A 46 3.21 5.18 -3.87
N ILE A 47 2.48 4.35 -4.57
CA ILE A 47 2.16 2.99 -4.17
C ILE A 47 2.35 2.08 -5.38
N LEU A 48 2.82 0.89 -5.14
CA LEU A 48 3.02 -0.12 -6.17
C LEU A 48 2.27 -1.38 -5.76
N THR A 49 1.30 -1.78 -6.58
CA THR A 49 0.48 -2.96 -6.33
C THR A 49 0.84 -4.06 -7.32
N ASP A 50 0.39 -5.29 -7.02
CA ASP A 50 0.51 -6.40 -7.96
C ASP A 50 -0.12 -6.07 -9.31
N GLY A 51 -1.23 -5.32 -9.30
CA GLY A 51 -1.88 -4.88 -10.53
C GLY A 51 -1.02 -3.94 -11.36
N ASP A 52 -0.32 -3.00 -10.69
CA ASP A 52 0.61 -2.09 -11.36
C ASP A 52 1.72 -2.86 -12.05
N ILE A 53 2.27 -3.87 -11.36
CA ILE A 53 3.35 -4.70 -11.92
C ILE A 53 2.84 -5.47 -13.13
N ARG A 54 1.67 -6.08 -13.05
CA ARG A 54 1.08 -6.81 -14.19
C ARG A 54 0.88 -5.89 -15.40
N ARG A 55 0.37 -4.69 -15.18
CA ARG A 55 0.18 -3.73 -16.28
C ARG A 55 1.50 -3.33 -16.92
N TYR A 56 2.54 -3.14 -16.10
CA TYR A 56 3.87 -2.81 -16.63
C TYR A 56 4.46 -3.96 -17.44
N LEU A 57 4.27 -5.21 -17.00
CA LEU A 57 4.75 -6.40 -17.70
C LEU A 57 4.08 -6.60 -19.05
N ASN A 58 2.90 -6.02 -19.26
CA ASN A 58 2.26 -6.02 -20.57
C ASN A 58 2.97 -5.12 -21.58
N LYS A 59 3.79 -4.20 -21.10
CA LYS A 59 4.54 -3.24 -21.95
C LYS A 59 5.96 -3.70 -22.21
N THR A 60 6.53 -4.50 -21.31
CA THR A 60 7.90 -4.99 -21.43
C THR A 60 8.04 -6.30 -20.68
N THR A 61 8.88 -7.19 -21.19
CA THR A 61 9.17 -8.46 -20.54
C THR A 61 10.45 -8.42 -19.73
N ASP A 62 11.31 -7.42 -19.96
CA ASP A 62 12.57 -7.27 -19.23
C ASP A 62 12.45 -6.14 -18.22
N ILE A 63 12.39 -6.51 -16.94
CA ILE A 63 12.28 -5.57 -15.84
C ILE A 63 13.57 -5.42 -15.03
N SER A 64 14.67 -6.03 -15.49
CA SER A 64 15.92 -6.09 -14.72
C SER A 64 16.50 -4.72 -14.39
N ASP A 65 16.29 -3.72 -15.25
CA ASP A 65 16.77 -2.36 -15.04
C ASP A 65 15.65 -1.35 -14.74
N THR A 66 14.47 -1.85 -14.45
CA THR A 66 13.31 -0.99 -14.15
C THR A 66 13.36 -0.49 -12.71
N TYR A 67 13.13 0.80 -12.52
CA TYR A 67 13.02 1.41 -11.20
C TYR A 67 11.56 1.44 -10.75
N THR A 68 11.37 1.46 -9.43
CA THR A 68 10.01 1.46 -8.85
C THR A 68 9.19 2.67 -9.31
N TYR A 69 9.81 3.84 -9.42
CA TYR A 69 9.08 5.06 -9.82
C TYR A 69 8.49 4.97 -11.23
N GLU A 70 9.00 4.07 -12.08
CA GLU A 70 8.49 3.90 -13.45
C GLU A 70 7.15 3.16 -13.47
N CYS A 71 6.84 2.42 -12.42
CA CYS A 71 5.65 1.56 -12.35
C CYS A 71 4.61 2.04 -11.34
N MET A 72 5.00 2.87 -10.37
CA MET A 72 4.14 3.23 -9.25
C MET A 72 2.95 4.10 -9.69
N THR A 73 1.90 4.03 -8.90
CA THR A 73 0.80 4.98 -8.95
C THR A 73 1.11 6.10 -7.96
N THR A 74 1.06 7.34 -8.41
CA THR A 74 1.28 8.50 -7.53
C THR A 74 0.01 8.83 -6.75
N ASN A 75 0.16 9.58 -5.66
CA ASN A 75 -0.96 10.03 -4.83
C ASN A 75 -1.86 8.89 -4.37
N PRO A 76 -1.35 7.97 -3.55
CA PRO A 76 -2.18 6.89 -3.01
C PRO A 76 -3.33 7.47 -2.19
N GLN A 77 -4.44 6.74 -2.15
CA GLN A 77 -5.59 7.15 -1.34
C GLN A 77 -5.23 7.10 0.13
N THR A 78 -5.59 8.16 0.85
CA THR A 78 -5.29 8.29 2.27
C THR A 78 -6.56 8.35 3.10
N ILE A 79 -6.41 8.11 4.39
CA ILE A 79 -7.49 8.27 5.36
C ILE A 79 -6.88 8.76 6.67
N ASP A 80 -7.67 9.50 7.44
CA ASP A 80 -7.27 9.96 8.76
C ASP A 80 -7.34 8.81 9.76
N GLU A 81 -6.38 8.72 10.69
CA GLU A 81 -6.34 7.66 11.69
C GLU A 81 -7.55 7.66 12.63
N GLU A 82 -8.16 8.82 12.84
CA GLU A 82 -9.34 8.95 13.68
C GLU A 82 -10.63 8.53 12.98
N SER A 83 -10.58 8.28 11.68
CA SER A 83 -11.76 7.82 10.92
C SER A 83 -12.23 6.47 11.42
N LEU A 84 -13.52 6.23 11.28
CA LEU A 84 -14.12 4.94 11.60
C LEU A 84 -13.78 3.90 10.55
N ALA A 85 -13.70 2.64 10.96
CA ALA A 85 -13.43 1.53 10.05
C ALA A 85 -14.46 1.43 8.92
N ILE A 86 -15.73 1.73 9.21
CA ILE A 86 -16.76 1.72 8.18
C ILE A 86 -16.49 2.74 7.08
N ARG A 87 -15.92 3.89 7.43
CA ARG A 87 -15.54 4.89 6.44
C ARG A 87 -14.44 4.39 5.52
N ALA A 88 -13.46 3.66 6.09
CA ALA A 88 -12.42 3.04 5.29
C ALA A 88 -13.00 2.04 4.28
N LEU A 89 -13.94 1.22 4.73
CA LEU A 89 -14.62 0.25 3.85
C LEU A 89 -15.39 0.94 2.72
N GLU A 90 -16.07 2.04 3.04
CA GLU A 90 -16.81 2.82 2.02
C GLU A 90 -15.87 3.37 0.94
N ILE A 91 -14.71 3.90 1.34
CA ILE A 91 -13.72 4.42 0.40
C ILE A 91 -13.16 3.30 -0.47
N MET A 92 -12.81 2.17 0.15
CA MET A 92 -12.27 1.03 -0.57
C MET A 92 -13.26 0.52 -1.61
N GLU A 93 -14.54 0.43 -1.26
CA GLU A 93 -15.59 -0.01 -2.18
C GLU A 93 -15.76 0.99 -3.32
N LYS A 94 -15.89 2.27 -2.98
CA LYS A 94 -16.10 3.32 -3.97
C LYS A 94 -14.96 3.44 -4.97
N MET A 95 -13.73 3.36 -4.48
CA MET A 95 -12.53 3.53 -5.29
C MET A 95 -12.01 2.23 -5.89
N GLU A 96 -12.64 1.10 -5.53
CA GLU A 96 -12.23 -0.24 -5.97
C GLU A 96 -10.77 -0.55 -5.62
N ILE A 97 -10.41 -0.22 -4.38
CA ILE A 97 -9.06 -0.46 -3.83
C ILE A 97 -9.17 -1.27 -2.54
N THR A 98 -8.07 -1.87 -2.13
CA THR A 98 -8.02 -2.72 -0.95
C THR A 98 -7.13 -2.17 0.16
N CYS A 99 -6.62 -0.96 -0.01
CA CYS A 99 -5.66 -0.39 0.92
C CYS A 99 -5.80 1.13 0.99
N LEU A 100 -5.63 1.68 2.18
CA LEU A 100 -5.57 3.11 2.41
C LEU A 100 -4.33 3.42 3.23
N VAL A 101 -3.72 4.56 2.97
CA VAL A 101 -2.49 4.99 3.64
C VAL A 101 -2.84 6.05 4.69
N ILE A 102 -2.21 5.95 5.84
CA ILE A 102 -2.31 6.96 6.89
C ILE A 102 -0.97 7.67 6.94
N LEU A 103 -0.99 8.99 6.75
CA LEU A 103 0.23 9.80 6.72
C LEU A 103 0.37 10.65 7.97
N ASN A 104 1.61 10.87 8.38
CA ASN A 104 1.94 11.93 9.31
C ASN A 104 1.79 13.30 8.60
N LYS A 105 1.84 14.39 9.37
CA LYS A 105 1.73 15.74 8.81
C LYS A 105 2.82 16.05 7.79
N ASP A 106 4.01 15.48 7.97
CA ASP A 106 5.15 15.66 7.07
C ASP A 106 5.13 14.70 5.88
N LYS A 107 4.03 13.96 5.71
CA LYS A 107 3.80 12.99 4.63
C LYS A 107 4.63 11.71 4.73
N THR A 108 5.26 11.47 5.87
CA THR A 108 5.86 10.16 6.12
C THR A 108 4.78 9.14 6.47
N PRO A 109 5.00 7.85 6.20
CA PRO A 109 3.97 6.83 6.46
C PRO A 109 3.80 6.60 7.96
N LYS A 110 2.58 6.76 8.43
CA LYS A 110 2.20 6.45 9.81
C LYS A 110 1.64 5.05 9.93
N GLY A 111 0.86 4.66 8.95
CA GLY A 111 0.23 3.35 8.94
C GLY A 111 -0.36 3.02 7.61
N ILE A 112 -0.83 1.80 7.50
CA ILE A 112 -1.53 1.31 6.31
C ILE A 112 -2.67 0.42 6.80
N VAL A 113 -3.84 0.56 6.21
CA VAL A 113 -4.97 -0.31 6.50
C VAL A 113 -5.35 -1.06 5.23
N HIS A 114 -5.34 -2.38 5.32
CA HIS A 114 -5.73 -3.27 4.24
C HIS A 114 -7.14 -3.79 4.51
N LEU A 115 -7.87 -4.09 3.44
CA LEU A 115 -9.21 -4.65 3.55
C LEU A 115 -9.24 -5.84 4.52
N HIS A 116 -8.22 -6.70 4.48
CA HIS A 116 -8.12 -7.85 5.37
C HIS A 116 -8.04 -7.47 6.85
N ASP A 117 -7.43 -6.32 7.16
CA ASP A 117 -7.35 -5.83 8.54
C ASP A 117 -8.73 -5.49 9.09
N LEU A 118 -9.61 -5.03 8.23
CA LEU A 118 -10.99 -4.67 8.59
C LEU A 118 -11.88 -5.90 8.66
N LEU A 119 -11.78 -6.79 7.67
CA LEU A 119 -12.63 -7.97 7.56
C LEU A 119 -12.14 -9.14 8.41
N GLY A 120 -10.85 -9.17 8.74
CA GLY A 120 -10.24 -10.23 9.54
C GLY A 120 -10.49 -10.12 11.02
N LYS A 121 -11.15 -9.06 11.49
CA LYS A 121 -11.51 -8.92 12.90
C LYS A 121 -12.63 -9.90 13.24
N LYS A 122 -12.61 -10.39 14.48
CA LYS A 122 -13.62 -11.35 14.95
C LYS A 122 -15.05 -10.82 14.75
N ASP A 123 -15.23 -9.52 14.96
CA ASP A 123 -16.54 -8.86 14.86
C ASP A 123 -17.08 -8.82 13.43
N PHE A 124 -16.23 -9.05 12.45
CA PHE A 124 -16.61 -9.05 11.04
C PHE A 124 -16.59 -10.43 10.41
N LYS A 125 -16.27 -11.47 11.18
CA LYS A 125 -16.30 -12.82 10.64
C LYS A 125 -17.73 -13.25 10.41
N VAL A 126 -17.97 -13.71 9.20
CA VAL A 126 -19.25 -14.32 8.84
C VAL A 126 -19.17 -15.80 9.17
N GLU A 127 -20.11 -16.29 9.94
CA GLU A 127 -20.23 -17.72 10.21
C GLU A 127 -21.12 -18.34 9.16
N TYR A 128 -20.60 -19.37 8.56
CA TYR A 128 -21.30 -20.11 7.50
C TYR A 128 -21.93 -21.38 8.03
#